data_8f2ef807c35ea989122a41735c3e4bd9
#
_entry.id   8f2ef807c35ea989122a41735c3e4bd9
#
_cell.length_a   1.000
_cell.length_b   1.000
_cell.length_c   1.000
_cell.angle_alpha   90.00
_cell.angle_beta   90.00
_cell.angle_gamma   90.00
#
_symmetry.space_group_name_H-M   'P 1'
#
loop_
_entity.id
_entity.type
_entity.pdbx_description
1 polymer ?
#
loop_
_entity_poly.entity_id
_entity_poly.type
_entity_poly.pdbx_seq_one_letter_code
_entity_poly.pdbx_strand_id
1 'polypeptide(L)'
;MIARRLRAFGRVQGVGFRDAMVDAAILAGVDGWVRNRRDGSVEAWVQGGDEEVARAVDWARRGPRLALVDRLDVVEVEVDATV
;
A
#
# COMPACT_ATOMS: atom_id res chain seq x y z
N MET A 1 12.43 5.03 11.63
CA MET A 1 11.51 5.27 10.51
C MET A 1 12.02 4.59 9.26
N ILE A 2 11.17 3.87 8.58
CA ILE A 2 11.46 3.18 7.31
C ILE A 2 10.42 3.55 6.27
N ALA A 3 10.70 3.26 4.99
CA ALA A 3 9.77 3.47 3.90
C ALA A 3 9.78 2.29 2.95
N ARG A 4 8.63 2.00 2.36
CA ARG A 4 8.44 0.93 1.37
C ARG A 4 7.58 1.44 0.23
N ARG A 5 7.95 1.08 -0.99
CA ARG A 5 7.08 1.27 -2.15
C ARG A 5 6.44 -0.07 -2.48
N LEU A 6 5.13 -0.06 -2.61
CA LEU A 6 4.32 -1.25 -2.84
C LEU A 6 3.69 -1.19 -4.23
N ARG A 7 3.52 -2.35 -4.84
CA ARG A 7 2.75 -2.45 -6.07
C ARG A 7 1.95 -3.73 -6.06
N ALA A 8 0.63 -3.57 -6.06
CA ALA A 8 -0.31 -4.68 -6.01
C ALA A 8 -0.83 -4.99 -7.41
N PHE A 9 -0.80 -6.26 -7.78
CA PHE A 9 -1.26 -6.77 -9.07
C PHE A 9 -2.40 -7.76 -8.86
N GLY A 10 -3.29 -7.83 -9.84
CA GLY A 10 -4.45 -8.71 -9.80
C GLY A 10 -5.73 -7.91 -9.96
N ARG A 11 -6.81 -8.35 -9.33
CA ARG A 11 -8.06 -7.59 -9.28
C ARG A 11 -7.95 -6.56 -8.16
N VAL A 12 -7.38 -5.41 -8.46
CA VAL A 12 -7.08 -4.38 -7.46
C VAL A 12 -7.65 -3.00 -7.81
N GLN A 13 -8.07 -2.79 -9.06
CA GLN A 13 -8.78 -1.57 -9.45
C GLN A 13 -10.28 -1.87 -9.61
N GLY A 14 -11.12 -0.87 -9.34
CA GLY A 14 -12.57 -1.02 -9.42
C GLY A 14 -13.19 -1.83 -8.29
N VAL A 15 -12.42 -2.13 -7.24
CA VAL A 15 -12.86 -2.93 -6.09
C VAL A 15 -12.68 -2.19 -4.76
N GLY A 16 -12.37 -0.88 -4.83
CA GLY A 16 -12.18 -0.06 -3.63
C GLY A 16 -10.82 -0.22 -2.96
N PHE A 17 -9.83 -0.80 -3.64
CA PHE A 17 -8.51 -1.03 -3.05
C PHE A 17 -7.84 0.27 -2.61
N ARG A 18 -7.83 1.27 -3.49
CA ARG A 18 -7.16 2.55 -3.21
C ARG A 18 -7.74 3.23 -1.96
N ASP A 19 -9.06 3.36 -1.89
CA ASP A 19 -9.72 4.00 -0.76
C ASP A 19 -9.54 3.20 0.53
N ALA A 20 -9.66 1.88 0.45
CA ALA A 20 -9.48 1.01 1.61
C ALA A 20 -8.04 1.04 2.12
N MET A 21 -7.06 1.19 1.23
CA MET A 21 -5.66 1.31 1.61
C MET A 21 -5.38 2.61 2.36
N VAL A 22 -6.02 3.71 1.97
CA VAL A 22 -5.91 4.97 2.72
C VAL A 22 -6.38 4.75 4.16
N ASP A 23 -7.53 4.11 4.34
CA ASP A 23 -8.06 3.84 5.69
C ASP A 23 -7.13 2.92 6.48
N ALA A 24 -6.61 1.87 5.84
CA ALA A 24 -5.69 0.94 6.47
C ALA A 24 -4.38 1.62 6.89
N ALA A 25 -3.87 2.53 6.06
CA ALA A 25 -2.65 3.28 6.35
C ALA A 25 -2.85 4.21 7.55
N ILE A 26 -4.00 4.89 7.61
CA ILE A 26 -4.34 5.76 8.74
C ILE A 26 -4.41 4.93 10.03
N LEU A 27 -5.09 3.79 10.01
CA LEU A 27 -5.18 2.90 11.16
C LEU A 27 -3.83 2.34 11.58
N ALA A 28 -2.97 2.04 10.63
CA ALA A 28 -1.62 1.54 10.91
C ALA A 28 -0.69 2.62 11.46
N GLY A 29 -1.02 3.91 11.23
CA GLY A 29 -0.20 5.02 11.68
C GLY A 29 0.97 5.34 10.75
N VAL A 30 0.83 5.09 9.46
CA VAL A 30 1.85 5.41 8.46
C VAL A 30 1.44 6.61 7.62
N ASP A 31 2.44 7.29 7.06
CA ASP A 31 2.25 8.34 6.07
C ASP A 31 2.54 7.77 4.68
N GLY A 32 2.02 8.43 3.66
CA GLY A 32 2.30 8.02 2.30
C GLY A 32 1.23 8.47 1.32
N TRP A 33 1.13 7.73 0.24
CA TRP A 33 0.15 7.95 -0.83
C TRP A 33 -0.18 6.64 -1.51
N VAL A 34 -1.28 6.64 -2.26
CA VAL A 34 -1.70 5.49 -3.05
C VAL A 34 -2.32 5.99 -4.36
N ARG A 35 -2.06 5.28 -5.44
CA ARG A 35 -2.61 5.64 -6.76
C ARG A 35 -2.84 4.41 -7.63
N ASN A 36 -3.85 4.49 -8.49
CA ASN A 36 -4.04 3.53 -9.57
C ASN A 36 -3.04 3.82 -10.69
N ARG A 37 -2.53 2.78 -11.30
CA ARG A 37 -1.66 2.89 -12.46
C ARG A 37 -2.38 2.43 -13.73
N ARG A 38 -1.87 2.85 -14.88
CA ARG A 38 -2.48 2.54 -16.18
C ARG A 38 -2.47 1.05 -16.51
N ASP A 39 -1.51 0.31 -15.98
CA ASP A 39 -1.39 -1.12 -16.23
C ASP A 39 -2.36 -1.96 -15.39
N GLY A 40 -3.22 -1.32 -14.62
CA GLY A 40 -4.19 -2.00 -13.75
C GLY A 40 -3.69 -2.28 -12.35
N SER A 41 -2.42 -2.00 -12.06
CA SER A 41 -1.89 -2.16 -10.71
C SER A 41 -2.22 -0.97 -9.82
N VAL A 42 -2.06 -1.15 -8.50
CA VAL A 42 -2.14 -0.07 -7.52
C VAL A 42 -0.76 0.09 -6.88
N GLU A 43 -0.27 1.32 -6.89
CA GLU A 43 1.02 1.66 -6.30
C GLU A 43 0.80 2.46 -5.02
N ALA A 44 1.61 2.18 -4.00
CA ALA A 44 1.54 2.90 -2.73
C ALA A 44 2.94 3.15 -2.18
N TRP A 45 3.04 4.21 -1.42
CA TRP A 45 4.21 4.55 -0.61
C TRP A 45 3.76 4.57 0.83
N VAL A 46 4.48 3.85 1.70
CA VAL A 46 4.20 3.85 3.13
C VAL A 46 5.48 4.08 3.90
N GLN A 47 5.43 4.96 4.89
CA GLN A 47 6.58 5.23 5.74
C GLN A 47 6.14 5.52 7.17
N GLY A 48 6.97 5.12 8.11
CA GLY A 48 6.70 5.25 9.54
C GLY A 48 7.57 4.30 10.33
N GLY A 49 7.12 3.94 11.52
CA GLY A 49 7.80 2.95 12.35
C GLY A 49 7.80 1.56 11.71
N ASP A 50 8.73 0.71 12.12
CA ASP A 50 8.89 -0.61 11.53
C ASP A 50 7.62 -1.45 11.64
N GLU A 51 6.99 -1.48 12.82
CA GLU A 51 5.77 -2.27 13.03
C GLU A 51 4.58 -1.70 12.27
N GLU A 52 4.46 -0.38 12.24
CA GLU A 52 3.39 0.32 11.55
C GLU A 52 3.45 0.06 10.05
N VAL A 53 4.63 0.15 9.46
CA VAL A 53 4.84 -0.16 8.04
C VAL A 53 4.55 -1.64 7.76
N ALA A 54 4.98 -2.53 8.64
CA ALA A 54 4.72 -3.96 8.48
C ALA A 54 3.21 -4.25 8.44
N ARG A 55 2.41 -3.60 9.30
CA ARG A 55 0.96 -3.77 9.29
C ARG A 55 0.32 -3.27 7.99
N ALA A 56 0.78 -2.15 7.48
CA ALA A 56 0.28 -1.61 6.21
C ALA A 56 0.62 -2.55 5.05
N VAL A 57 1.83 -3.09 5.02
CA VAL A 57 2.25 -4.05 3.99
C VAL A 57 1.44 -5.34 4.08
N ASP A 58 1.23 -5.87 5.27
CA ASP A 58 0.43 -7.09 5.46
C ASP A 58 -1.00 -6.89 4.99
N TRP A 59 -1.58 -5.72 5.27
CA TRP A 59 -2.92 -5.40 4.77
C TRP A 59 -2.94 -5.39 3.24
N ALA A 60 -1.93 -4.78 2.60
CA ALA A 60 -1.87 -4.67 1.15
C ALA A 60 -1.74 -6.04 0.47
N ARG A 61 -1.14 -7.03 1.14
CA ARG A 61 -1.05 -8.40 0.60
C ARG A 61 -2.40 -9.04 0.41
N ARG A 62 -3.37 -8.69 1.24
CA ARG A 62 -4.74 -9.23 1.18
C ARG A 62 -5.67 -8.31 0.42
N GLY A 63 -5.54 -7.00 0.66
CA GLY A 63 -6.46 -6.01 0.14
C GLY A 63 -7.84 -6.07 0.76
N PRO A 64 -8.79 -5.27 0.26
CA PRO A 64 -10.16 -5.31 0.73
C PRO A 64 -10.88 -6.57 0.24
N ARG A 65 -12.07 -6.79 0.77
CA ARG A 65 -12.85 -8.02 0.58
C ARG A 65 -13.04 -8.41 -0.88
N LEU A 66 -13.26 -7.45 -1.78
CA LEU A 66 -13.53 -7.73 -3.19
C LEU A 66 -12.27 -7.82 -4.06
N ALA A 67 -11.11 -7.53 -3.48
CA ALA A 67 -9.85 -7.59 -4.21
C ALA A 67 -9.31 -9.01 -4.27
N LEU A 68 -8.56 -9.30 -5.33
CA LEU A 68 -7.74 -10.50 -5.45
C LEU A 68 -6.34 -10.04 -5.77
N VAL A 69 -5.46 -10.07 -4.77
CA VAL A 69 -4.07 -9.68 -4.93
C VAL A 69 -3.27 -10.91 -5.35
N ASP A 70 -2.87 -10.94 -6.62
CA ASP A 70 -2.07 -12.04 -7.16
C ASP A 70 -0.62 -11.93 -6.72
N ARG A 71 -0.11 -10.69 -6.61
CA ARG A 71 1.27 -10.42 -6.24
C ARG A 71 1.36 -9.03 -5.62
N LEU A 72 2.16 -8.91 -4.59
CA LEU A 72 2.55 -7.62 -4.03
C LEU A 72 4.07 -7.50 -4.12
N ASP A 73 4.56 -6.55 -4.90
CA ASP A 73 5.97 -6.20 -4.91
C ASP A 73 6.23 -5.17 -3.80
N VAL A 74 7.25 -5.42 -2.99
CA VAL A 74 7.65 -4.55 -1.89
C VAL A 74 9.11 -4.17 -2.09
N VAL A 75 9.36 -2.87 -2.22
CA VAL A 75 10.72 -2.35 -2.45
C VAL A 75 11.10 -1.45 -1.27
N GLU A 76 12.26 -1.70 -0.70
CA GLU A 76 12.83 -0.81 0.31
C GLU A 76 13.27 0.48 -0.38
N VAL A 77 12.88 1.60 0.20
CA VAL A 77 13.20 2.93 -0.32
C VAL A 77 13.62 3.82 0.84
N GLU A 78 14.27 4.93 0.52
CA GLU A 78 14.60 5.94 1.53
C GLU A 78 13.35 6.71 1.93
N VAL A 79 13.29 7.11 3.19
CA VAL A 79 12.22 7.97 3.70
C VAL A 79 12.19 9.28 2.92
N ASP A 80 11.00 9.70 2.52
CA ASP A 80 10.77 10.94 1.80
C ASP A 80 10.21 11.98 2.77
N ALA A 81 10.99 13.02 3.05
CA ALA A 81 10.59 14.06 4.00
C ALA A 81 9.39 14.89 3.54
N THR A 82 9.02 14.79 2.26
CA THR A 82 7.86 15.55 1.71
C THR A 82 6.55 14.79 1.81
N VAL A 83 6.61 13.55 2.20
CA VAL A 83 5.41 12.71 2.36
C VAL A 83 4.66 13.06 3.63
#